data_a772a725042393701f1dbb16afdff376
#
_entry.id   a772a725042393701f1dbb16afdff376
#
_cell.length_a   1.000
_cell.length_b   1.000
_cell.length_c   1.000
_cell.angle_alpha   90.00
_cell.angle_beta   90.00
_cell.angle_gamma   90.00
#
_symmetry.space_group_name_H-M   'P 1'
#
loop_
_entity.id
_entity.type
_entity.pdbx_description
1 polymer ?
#
loop_
_entity_poly.entity_id
_entity_poly.type
_entity_poly.pdbx_seq_one_letter_code
_entity_poly.pdbx_strand_id
1 'polypeptide(L)'
;MVVTGSHLLKKYGYTINEIKKDGFKIYTQFKMHTSNDDTASEMTRSFGNAIINLSRIIKKLKPDIVFAGFDIGANFASAIIGAHMNIPVVHLEGGEVTGTIDESIRHATSKFAHIHFTTNLVAKQRLVKMGEDSKNIFVVGNPSLDAIKNVKNIPVTKLEKEFKLDFDLPVVLLI
;
A
#
# COMPACT_ATOMS: atom_id res chain seq x y z
N MET A 1 9.78 -6.27 7.81
CA MET A 1 8.72 -5.24 7.59
C MET A 1 8.84 -4.14 8.63
N VAL A 2 8.55 -2.88 8.28
CA VAL A 2 8.35 -1.76 9.20
C VAL A 2 6.87 -1.40 9.17
N VAL A 3 6.23 -1.27 10.33
CA VAL A 3 4.77 -1.06 10.42
C VAL A 3 4.47 0.32 11.00
N THR A 4 3.57 1.05 10.36
CA THR A 4 3.13 2.39 10.79
C THR A 4 1.72 2.71 10.24
N GLY A 5 1.28 3.93 10.40
CA GLY A 5 0.01 4.41 9.85
C GLY A 5 -1.21 3.84 10.58
N SER A 6 -2.27 3.62 9.83
CA SER A 6 -3.55 3.10 10.30
C SER A 6 -3.45 1.72 10.98
N HIS A 7 -2.44 0.92 10.63
CA HIS A 7 -2.18 -0.37 11.27
C HIS A 7 -1.96 -0.27 12.78
N LEU A 8 -1.56 0.89 13.30
CA LEU A 8 -1.30 1.15 14.73
C LEU A 8 -2.43 1.93 15.41
N LEU A 9 -3.54 2.18 14.73
CA LEU A 9 -4.66 2.95 15.25
C LEU A 9 -5.86 2.04 15.59
N LYS A 10 -6.34 2.11 16.83
CA LYS A 10 -7.48 1.30 17.28
C LYS A 10 -8.77 1.60 16.48
N LYS A 11 -8.98 2.87 16.07
CA LYS A 11 -10.13 3.28 15.26
C LYS A 11 -10.20 2.58 13.89
N TYR A 12 -9.07 2.06 13.40
CA TYR A 12 -8.97 1.28 12.17
C TYR A 12 -8.67 -0.20 12.42
N GLY A 13 -9.06 -0.74 13.59
CA GLY A 13 -8.99 -2.16 13.90
C GLY A 13 -7.63 -2.67 14.40
N TYR A 14 -6.62 -1.80 14.56
CA TYR A 14 -5.27 -2.16 15.02
C TYR A 14 -4.69 -3.36 14.26
N THR A 15 -4.75 -3.29 12.94
CA THR A 15 -4.51 -4.40 12.00
C THR A 15 -3.06 -4.92 11.97
N ILE A 16 -2.15 -4.35 12.77
CA ILE A 16 -0.84 -4.96 13.04
C ILE A 16 -0.96 -6.39 13.58
N ASN A 17 -2.07 -6.72 14.25
CA ASN A 17 -2.31 -8.06 14.74
C ASN A 17 -2.52 -9.07 13.60
N GLU A 18 -3.16 -8.65 12.50
CA GLU A 18 -3.32 -9.50 11.32
C GLU A 18 -1.96 -9.73 10.63
N ILE A 19 -1.13 -8.69 10.52
CA ILE A 19 0.24 -8.81 9.98
C ILE A 19 1.05 -9.86 10.77
N LYS A 20 0.91 -9.87 12.11
CA LYS A 20 1.57 -10.86 12.96
C LYS A 20 1.00 -12.26 12.77
N LYS A 21 -0.32 -12.38 12.68
CA LYS A 21 -1.05 -13.63 12.46
C LYS A 21 -0.68 -14.28 11.13
N ASP A 22 -0.45 -13.47 10.10
CA ASP A 22 0.02 -13.91 8.78
C ASP A 22 1.50 -14.32 8.77
N GLY A 23 2.19 -14.26 9.93
CA GLY A 23 3.55 -14.72 10.09
C GLY A 23 4.64 -13.75 9.60
N PHE A 24 4.30 -12.52 9.26
CA PHE A 24 5.30 -11.55 8.82
C PHE A 24 6.22 -11.09 9.95
N LYS A 25 7.52 -11.12 9.71
CA LYS A 25 8.51 -10.62 10.66
C LYS A 25 8.53 -9.09 10.66
N ILE A 26 8.09 -8.50 11.78
CA ILE A 26 8.13 -7.05 12.00
C ILE A 26 9.50 -6.69 12.60
N TYR A 27 10.26 -5.88 11.87
CA TYR A 27 11.54 -5.35 12.36
C TYR A 27 11.31 -4.30 13.44
N THR A 28 10.41 -3.34 13.17
CA THR A 28 10.02 -2.29 14.12
C THR A 28 8.68 -1.67 13.72
N GLN A 29 8.13 -0.90 14.65
CA GLN A 29 6.92 -0.11 14.43
C GLN A 29 7.11 1.30 14.99
N PHE A 30 6.43 2.28 14.41
CA PHE A 30 6.41 3.65 14.92
C PHE A 30 5.08 4.33 14.59
N LYS A 31 4.67 5.28 15.44
CA LYS A 31 3.47 6.07 15.20
C LYS A 31 3.84 7.26 14.29
N MET A 32 3.24 7.34 13.11
CA MET A 32 3.33 8.53 12.26
C MET A 32 2.23 9.55 12.59
N HIS A 33 1.04 9.08 12.96
CA HIS A 33 -0.06 9.93 13.39
C HIS A 33 0.13 10.38 14.83
N THR A 34 0.05 11.68 15.07
CA THR A 34 0.22 12.31 16.39
C THR A 34 -1.11 12.75 17.01
N SER A 35 -2.16 12.83 16.21
CA SER A 35 -3.52 13.09 16.65
C SER A 35 -4.51 12.05 16.09
N ASN A 36 -5.75 12.11 16.56
CA ASN A 36 -6.85 11.31 16.03
C ASN A 36 -7.62 12.05 14.91
N ASP A 37 -7.19 13.27 14.56
CA ASP A 37 -7.84 14.07 13.53
C ASP A 37 -7.44 13.59 12.14
N ASP A 38 -8.40 13.61 11.23
CA ASP A 38 -8.22 13.26 9.83
C ASP A 38 -8.22 14.51 8.93
N THR A 39 -7.80 15.65 9.47
CA THR A 39 -7.67 16.89 8.69
C THR A 39 -6.50 16.81 7.72
N ALA A 40 -6.59 17.53 6.60
CA ALA A 40 -5.50 17.59 5.61
C ALA A 40 -4.16 18.06 6.23
N SER A 41 -4.21 18.98 7.21
CA SER A 41 -3.03 19.42 7.95
C SER A 41 -2.38 18.30 8.75
N GLU A 42 -3.18 17.50 9.48
CA GLU A 42 -2.67 16.36 10.25
C GLU A 42 -2.18 15.22 9.36
N MET A 43 -2.81 15.01 8.22
CA MET A 43 -2.32 14.06 7.21
C MET A 43 -0.93 14.49 6.69
N THR A 44 -0.76 15.78 6.38
CA THR A 44 0.53 16.33 5.93
C THR A 44 1.59 16.22 7.05
N ARG A 45 1.24 16.52 8.29
CA ARG A 45 2.14 16.36 9.43
C ARG A 45 2.55 14.91 9.66
N SER A 46 1.59 13.99 9.55
CA SER A 46 1.83 12.56 9.67
C SER A 46 2.80 12.07 8.58
N PHE A 47 2.69 12.59 7.37
CA PHE A 47 3.62 12.30 6.30
C PHE A 47 5.04 12.80 6.63
N GLY A 48 5.19 14.02 7.14
CA GLY A 48 6.48 14.53 7.62
C GLY A 48 7.10 13.64 8.71
N ASN A 49 6.28 13.20 9.68
CA ASN A 49 6.70 12.27 10.72
C ASN A 49 7.16 10.92 10.14
N ALA A 50 6.49 10.42 9.11
CA ALA A 50 6.90 9.20 8.42
C ALA A 50 8.29 9.35 7.80
N ILE A 51 8.57 10.45 7.11
CA ILE A 51 9.90 10.73 6.52
C ILE A 51 10.97 10.74 7.61
N ILE A 52 10.76 11.47 8.69
CA ILE A 52 11.76 11.61 9.78
C ILE A 52 12.06 10.25 10.42
N ASN A 53 11.03 9.48 10.75
CA ASN A 53 11.22 8.20 11.44
C ASN A 53 11.80 7.13 10.50
N LEU A 54 11.28 7.01 9.28
CA LEU A 54 11.77 6.03 8.30
C LEU A 54 13.21 6.30 7.91
N SER A 55 13.64 7.56 7.77
CA SER A 55 15.04 7.87 7.46
C SER A 55 16.01 7.29 8.49
N ARG A 56 15.66 7.40 9.79
CA ARG A 56 16.46 6.83 10.88
C ARG A 56 16.45 5.30 10.87
N ILE A 57 15.28 4.72 10.61
CA ILE A 57 15.08 3.26 10.58
C ILE A 57 15.86 2.66 9.39
N ILE A 58 15.73 3.22 8.20
CA ILE A 58 16.39 2.73 6.98
C ILE A 58 17.91 2.86 7.09
N LYS A 59 18.40 3.99 7.64
CA LYS A 59 19.83 4.17 7.95
C LYS A 59 20.38 3.06 8.84
N LYS A 60 19.62 2.62 9.85
CA LYS A 60 20.01 1.55 10.76
C LYS A 60 19.84 0.17 10.14
N LEU A 61 18.74 -0.05 9.40
CA LEU A 61 18.38 -1.33 8.81
C LEU A 61 19.32 -1.70 7.64
N LYS A 62 19.75 -0.71 6.85
CA LYS A 62 20.59 -0.84 5.65
C LYS A 62 20.02 -1.88 4.67
N PRO A 63 18.77 -1.74 4.21
CA PRO A 63 18.21 -2.71 3.30
C PRO A 63 18.83 -2.59 1.91
N ASP A 64 18.93 -3.70 1.18
CA ASP A 64 19.40 -3.74 -0.20
C ASP A 64 18.37 -3.17 -1.18
N ILE A 65 17.09 -3.19 -0.79
CA ILE A 65 15.98 -2.72 -1.61
C ILE A 65 14.84 -2.20 -0.71
N VAL A 66 14.15 -1.17 -1.18
CA VAL A 66 12.93 -0.64 -0.56
C VAL A 66 11.74 -1.01 -1.43
N PHE A 67 10.73 -1.62 -0.83
CA PHE A 67 9.48 -1.94 -1.51
C PHE A 67 8.40 -0.94 -1.07
N ALA A 68 7.94 -0.12 -2.01
CA ALA A 68 6.88 0.86 -1.83
C ALA A 68 5.63 0.38 -2.60
N GLY A 69 4.63 -0.10 -1.88
CA GLY A 69 3.37 -0.55 -2.48
C GLY A 69 2.28 0.50 -2.33
N PHE A 70 1.43 0.62 -3.33
CA PHE A 70 0.25 1.47 -3.31
C PHE A 70 0.54 2.97 -3.13
N ASP A 71 -0.51 3.76 -2.87
CA ASP A 71 -0.51 5.22 -2.75
C ASP A 71 -0.55 5.74 -1.30
N ILE A 72 -0.17 4.91 -0.34
CA ILE A 72 -0.18 5.26 1.08
C ILE A 72 1.02 6.16 1.41
N GLY A 73 0.78 7.24 2.16
CA GLY A 73 1.82 8.22 2.52
C GLY A 73 3.09 7.63 3.13
N ALA A 74 3.00 6.55 3.92
CA ALA A 74 4.17 5.87 4.47
C ALA A 74 5.02 5.19 3.38
N ASN A 75 4.37 4.61 2.35
CA ASN A 75 5.06 4.02 1.20
C ASN A 75 5.71 5.10 0.34
N PHE A 76 5.04 6.22 0.11
CA PHE A 76 5.62 7.36 -0.57
C PHE A 76 6.84 7.91 0.18
N ALA A 77 6.75 8.06 1.51
CA ALA A 77 7.90 8.45 2.33
C ALA A 77 9.07 7.46 2.18
N SER A 78 8.78 6.16 2.13
CA SER A 78 9.81 5.13 1.95
C SER A 78 10.50 5.21 0.58
N ALA A 79 9.73 5.51 -0.48
CA ALA A 79 10.27 5.69 -1.82
C ALA A 79 11.19 6.91 -1.92
N ILE A 80 10.77 8.05 -1.36
CA ILE A 80 11.61 9.25 -1.29
C ILE A 80 12.93 8.95 -0.57
N ILE A 81 12.87 8.29 0.59
CA ILE A 81 14.05 7.99 1.40
C ILE A 81 14.96 6.99 0.69
N GLY A 82 14.39 5.94 0.08
CA GLY A 82 15.16 4.97 -0.69
C GLY A 82 15.96 5.65 -1.79
N ALA A 83 15.30 6.48 -2.61
CA ALA A 83 15.95 7.23 -3.67
C ALA A 83 17.05 8.17 -3.15
N HIS A 84 16.77 8.96 -2.10
CA HIS A 84 17.76 9.88 -1.50
C HIS A 84 18.95 9.15 -0.86
N MET A 85 18.76 7.93 -0.40
CA MET A 85 19.83 7.13 0.22
C MET A 85 20.54 6.19 -0.77
N ASN A 86 20.26 6.32 -2.08
CA ASN A 86 20.79 5.45 -3.14
C ASN A 86 20.47 3.97 -2.92
N ILE A 87 19.30 3.67 -2.41
CA ILE A 87 18.77 2.32 -2.23
C ILE A 87 17.75 2.07 -3.33
N PRO A 88 17.84 1.00 -4.11
CA PRO A 88 16.85 0.67 -5.13
C PRO A 88 15.44 0.61 -4.55
N VAL A 89 14.49 1.26 -5.24
CA VAL A 89 13.08 1.30 -4.86
C VAL A 89 12.26 0.52 -5.88
N VAL A 90 11.44 -0.41 -5.40
CA VAL A 90 10.41 -1.10 -6.19
C VAL A 90 9.06 -0.50 -5.86
N HIS A 91 8.31 -0.12 -6.88
CA HIS A 91 6.93 0.37 -6.74
C HIS A 91 5.92 -0.64 -7.29
N LEU A 92 4.96 -1.01 -6.46
CA LEU A 92 3.84 -1.87 -6.85
C LEU A 92 2.60 -1.02 -7.13
N GLU A 93 1.86 -1.40 -8.17
CA GLU A 93 0.64 -0.73 -8.66
C GLU A 93 0.86 0.70 -9.19
N GLY A 94 2.08 1.01 -9.62
CA GLY A 94 2.36 2.26 -10.32
C GLY A 94 1.58 2.39 -11.63
N GLY A 95 1.23 3.63 -11.99
CA GLY A 95 0.55 3.92 -13.25
C GLY A 95 -0.97 3.80 -13.24
N GLU A 96 -1.59 3.40 -12.13
CA GLU A 96 -3.05 3.43 -11.98
C GLU A 96 -3.55 4.88 -11.75
N VAL A 97 -4.82 5.13 -12.07
CA VAL A 97 -5.49 6.44 -11.89
C VAL A 97 -6.73 6.27 -11.01
N THR A 98 -6.95 7.24 -10.14
CA THR A 98 -8.06 7.23 -9.18
C THR A 98 -8.84 8.55 -9.11
N GLY A 99 -8.32 9.62 -9.71
CA GLY A 99 -8.95 10.95 -9.68
C GLY A 99 -8.92 11.67 -8.32
N THR A 100 -8.11 11.18 -7.38
CA THR A 100 -7.91 11.76 -6.05
C THR A 100 -6.46 12.17 -5.84
N ILE A 101 -6.13 12.71 -4.66
CA ILE A 101 -4.74 12.99 -4.26
C ILE A 101 -3.85 11.73 -4.31
N ASP A 102 -4.45 10.55 -4.12
CA ASP A 102 -3.75 9.27 -4.15
C ASP A 102 -3.11 9.00 -5.52
N GLU A 103 -3.76 9.43 -6.61
CA GLU A 103 -3.17 9.36 -7.95
C GLU A 103 -1.86 10.17 -8.03
N SER A 104 -1.87 11.39 -7.52
CA SER A 104 -0.67 12.24 -7.49
C SER A 104 0.44 11.62 -6.65
N ILE A 105 0.09 11.06 -5.48
CA ILE A 105 1.03 10.34 -4.61
C ILE A 105 1.59 9.11 -5.33
N ARG A 106 0.76 8.33 -5.99
CA ARG A 106 1.16 7.14 -6.77
C ARG A 106 2.11 7.50 -7.90
N HIS A 107 1.80 8.54 -8.66
CA HIS A 107 2.65 9.00 -9.74
C HIS A 107 3.98 9.56 -9.24
N ALA A 108 3.96 10.32 -8.15
CA ALA A 108 5.17 10.78 -7.49
C ALA A 108 6.03 9.62 -6.96
N THR A 109 5.40 8.61 -6.34
CA THR A 109 6.09 7.37 -5.90
C THR A 109 6.78 6.68 -7.08
N SER A 110 6.11 6.61 -8.25
CA SER A 110 6.72 6.06 -9.47
C SER A 110 7.96 6.84 -9.88
N LYS A 111 7.98 8.17 -9.75
CA LYS A 111 9.15 8.99 -10.11
C LYS A 111 10.36 8.79 -9.19
N PHE A 112 10.16 8.28 -7.98
CA PHE A 112 11.24 7.90 -7.05
C PHE A 112 11.63 6.42 -7.15
N ALA A 113 10.86 5.62 -7.87
CA ALA A 113 11.11 4.20 -8.01
C ALA A 113 12.08 3.89 -9.17
N HIS A 114 12.77 2.78 -9.07
CA HIS A 114 13.72 2.28 -10.05
C HIS A 114 13.16 1.07 -10.82
N ILE A 115 12.24 0.34 -10.19
CA ILE A 115 11.59 -0.85 -10.74
C ILE A 115 10.09 -0.71 -10.49
N HIS A 116 9.28 -1.05 -11.49
CA HIS A 116 7.82 -0.89 -11.43
C HIS A 116 7.12 -2.21 -11.69
N PHE A 117 6.27 -2.62 -10.78
CA PHE A 117 5.35 -3.74 -10.92
C PHE A 117 3.94 -3.21 -11.15
N THR A 118 3.45 -3.30 -12.38
CA THR A 118 2.14 -2.79 -12.78
C THR A 118 1.10 -3.90 -12.85
N THR A 119 -0.14 -3.54 -12.62
CA THR A 119 -1.27 -4.49 -12.64
C THR A 119 -1.66 -4.90 -14.06
N ASN A 120 -1.47 -4.00 -15.04
CA ASN A 120 -1.92 -4.21 -16.41
C ASN A 120 -1.07 -3.40 -17.42
N LEU A 121 -1.31 -3.65 -18.71
CA LEU A 121 -0.59 -2.98 -19.80
C LEU A 121 -0.90 -1.48 -19.91
N VAL A 122 -2.10 -1.05 -19.52
CA VAL A 122 -2.48 0.39 -19.57
C VAL A 122 -1.68 1.18 -18.55
N ALA A 123 -1.53 0.65 -17.33
CA ALA A 123 -0.69 1.21 -16.30
C ALA A 123 0.79 1.27 -16.73
N LYS A 124 1.32 0.20 -17.34
CA LYS A 124 2.66 0.21 -17.94
C LYS A 124 2.82 1.32 -18.97
N GLN A 125 1.89 1.43 -19.93
CA GLN A 125 1.96 2.47 -20.98
C GLN A 125 1.94 3.89 -20.39
N ARG A 126 1.20 4.09 -19.29
CA ARG A 126 1.15 5.37 -18.59
C ARG A 126 2.49 5.72 -17.97
N LEU A 127 3.14 4.76 -17.29
CA LEU A 127 4.49 4.97 -16.75
C LEU A 127 5.50 5.30 -17.85
N VAL A 128 5.46 4.61 -18.99
CA VAL A 128 6.31 4.94 -20.13
C VAL A 128 6.07 6.38 -20.63
N LYS A 129 4.80 6.82 -20.72
CA LYS A 129 4.46 8.21 -21.07
C LYS A 129 4.93 9.22 -20.01
N MET A 130 5.03 8.81 -18.75
CA MET A 130 5.61 9.60 -17.66
C MET A 130 7.15 9.65 -17.72
N GLY A 131 7.79 8.94 -18.66
CA GLY A 131 9.22 8.94 -18.86
C GLY A 131 9.97 7.83 -18.11
N GLU A 132 9.28 6.79 -17.62
CA GLU A 132 9.93 5.63 -17.03
C GLU A 132 10.47 4.69 -18.13
N ASP A 133 11.65 4.07 -17.89
CA ASP A 133 12.22 3.12 -18.84
C ASP A 133 11.40 1.82 -18.87
N SER A 134 10.88 1.46 -20.03
CA SER A 134 10.04 0.27 -20.22
C SER A 134 10.71 -1.04 -19.82
N LYS A 135 12.05 -1.08 -19.79
CA LYS A 135 12.84 -2.25 -19.34
C LYS A 135 12.68 -2.51 -17.84
N ASN A 136 12.38 -1.48 -17.07
CA ASN A 136 12.21 -1.54 -15.62
C ASN A 136 10.74 -1.68 -15.21
N ILE A 137 9.81 -1.85 -16.19
CA ILE A 137 8.37 -1.94 -15.92
C ILE A 137 7.87 -3.34 -16.27
N PHE A 138 7.43 -4.08 -15.26
CA PHE A 138 6.95 -5.44 -15.37
C PHE A 138 5.44 -5.50 -15.10
N VAL A 139 4.68 -6.11 -15.99
CA VAL A 139 3.25 -6.36 -15.78
C VAL A 139 3.11 -7.65 -15.00
N VAL A 140 2.72 -7.57 -13.74
CA VAL A 140 2.68 -8.70 -12.80
C VAL A 140 1.25 -9.08 -12.38
N GLY A 141 0.25 -8.28 -12.74
CA GLY A 141 -1.12 -8.45 -12.27
C GLY A 141 -1.36 -7.79 -10.91
N ASN A 142 -2.55 -8.02 -10.36
CA ASN A 142 -2.94 -7.48 -9.07
C ASN A 142 -2.84 -8.56 -7.98
N PRO A 143 -2.02 -8.35 -6.92
CA PRO A 143 -1.84 -9.33 -5.84
C PRO A 143 -3.14 -9.68 -5.11
N SER A 144 -4.11 -8.77 -5.06
CA SER A 144 -5.41 -9.01 -4.42
C SER A 144 -6.19 -10.14 -5.11
N LEU A 145 -5.98 -10.37 -6.41
CA LEU A 145 -6.61 -11.48 -7.12
C LEU A 145 -6.09 -12.84 -6.65
N ASP A 146 -4.82 -12.92 -6.27
CA ASP A 146 -4.26 -14.16 -5.72
C ASP A 146 -4.84 -14.45 -4.33
N ALA A 147 -5.04 -13.41 -3.53
CA ALA A 147 -5.73 -13.56 -2.25
C ALA A 147 -7.16 -14.07 -2.43
N ILE A 148 -7.92 -13.49 -3.36
CA ILE A 148 -9.31 -13.92 -3.68
C ILE A 148 -9.35 -15.38 -4.14
N LYS A 149 -8.44 -15.80 -5.02
CA LYS A 149 -8.37 -17.19 -5.51
C LYS A 149 -8.10 -18.20 -4.39
N ASN A 150 -7.39 -17.80 -3.36
CA ASN A 150 -6.99 -18.65 -2.24
C ASN A 150 -7.99 -18.63 -1.07
N VAL A 151 -9.02 -17.79 -1.12
CA VAL A 151 -10.06 -17.76 -0.09
C VAL A 151 -10.89 -19.05 -0.17
N LYS A 152 -11.07 -19.69 0.98
CA LYS A 152 -12.00 -20.82 1.09
C LYS A 152 -13.42 -20.32 0.93
N ASN A 153 -14.20 -20.96 0.06
CA ASN A 153 -15.61 -20.65 -0.11
C ASN A 153 -16.34 -20.77 1.24
N ILE A 154 -17.06 -19.73 1.60
CA ILE A 154 -17.97 -19.76 2.75
C ILE A 154 -19.30 -20.35 2.27
N PRO A 155 -19.85 -21.37 2.95
CA PRO A 155 -21.16 -21.92 2.60
C PRO A 155 -22.23 -20.84 2.58
N VAL A 156 -23.09 -20.85 1.57
CA VAL A 156 -24.20 -19.89 1.39
C VAL A 156 -25.05 -19.81 2.67
N THR A 157 -25.40 -20.96 3.24
CA THR A 157 -26.21 -21.03 4.49
C THR A 157 -25.55 -20.31 5.68
N LYS A 158 -24.21 -20.23 5.69
CA LYS A 158 -23.51 -19.44 6.73
C LYS A 158 -23.65 -17.96 6.47
N LEU A 159 -23.53 -17.52 5.20
CA LEU A 159 -23.71 -16.12 4.82
C LEU A 159 -25.14 -15.65 5.08
N GLU A 160 -26.14 -16.45 4.73
CA GLU A 160 -27.55 -16.19 5.01
C GLU A 160 -27.79 -15.93 6.51
N LYS A 161 -27.24 -16.81 7.33
CA LYS A 161 -27.39 -16.71 8.81
C LYS A 161 -26.65 -15.50 9.37
N GLU A 162 -25.43 -15.25 8.92
CA GLU A 162 -24.56 -14.19 9.47
C GLU A 162 -25.05 -12.79 9.06
N PHE A 163 -25.42 -12.65 7.78
CA PHE A 163 -25.82 -11.36 7.22
C PHE A 163 -27.34 -11.18 7.08
N LYS A 164 -28.14 -12.17 7.48
CA LYS A 164 -29.61 -12.18 7.35
C LYS A 164 -30.06 -11.96 5.90
N LEU A 165 -29.38 -12.61 4.98
CA LEU A 165 -29.66 -12.58 3.55
C LEU A 165 -30.54 -13.77 3.16
N ASP A 166 -31.29 -13.61 2.07
CA ASP A 166 -32.03 -14.67 1.38
C ASP A 166 -31.48 -14.75 -0.05
N PHE A 167 -30.71 -15.79 -0.35
CA PHE A 167 -30.10 -15.98 -1.67
C PHE A 167 -31.05 -16.58 -2.71
N ASP A 168 -32.29 -16.91 -2.34
CA ASP A 168 -33.36 -17.21 -3.30
C ASP A 168 -33.85 -15.92 -3.98
N LEU A 169 -33.50 -14.76 -3.42
CA LEU A 169 -33.72 -13.44 -3.99
C LEU A 169 -32.43 -12.89 -4.62
N PRO A 170 -32.54 -11.99 -5.63
CA PRO A 170 -31.37 -11.30 -6.16
C PRO A 170 -30.68 -10.46 -5.09
N VAL A 171 -29.38 -10.74 -4.83
CA VAL A 171 -28.56 -9.99 -3.88
C VAL A 171 -27.58 -9.11 -4.64
N VAL A 172 -27.61 -7.80 -4.34
CA VAL A 172 -26.67 -6.82 -4.88
C VAL A 172 -25.74 -6.34 -3.78
N LEU A 173 -24.45 -6.59 -3.94
CA LEU A 173 -23.42 -6.05 -3.05
C LEU A 173 -22.95 -4.71 -3.59
N LEU A 174 -23.11 -3.65 -2.80
CA LEU A 174 -22.54 -2.34 -3.07
C LEU A 174 -21.29 -2.17 -2.21
N ILE A 175 -20.17 -1.84 -2.85
CA ILE A 175 -18.86 -1.65 -2.22
C ILE A 175 -18.41 -0.19 -2.40
#